data_118398ed9e0918ed5606826d2e49a481
#
_entry.id   118398ed9e0918ed5606826d2e49a481
#
_cell.length_a   1.000
_cell.length_b   1.000
_cell.length_c   1.000
_cell.angle_alpha   90.00
_cell.angle_beta   90.00
_cell.angle_gamma   90.00
#
_symmetry.space_group_name_H-M   'P 1'
#
loop_
_entity.id
_entity.type
_entity.pdbx_description
1 polymer ?
#
loop_
_entity_poly.entity_id
_entity_poly.type
_entity_poly.pdbx_seq_one_letter_code
_entity_poly.pdbx_strand_id
1 'polypeptide(L)'
;EESHSGSHASHAARWGMSGGGALIRQGCHPLSAVLYLKQVEARARGETVSIADVTADVGNIGDTLSNEDHRYILSHPVDVEDWAMMNMSFSDGTKSTVFAGDMVLGGVKNLVETYTTGGVLNANMCPNTGMVTYLTDEEKLSEVYITEKVDRKTGWQYVCLEEEWTRGYTQEIQQFMECVGLGHTPPSD
;
A
#
# COMPACT_ATOMS: atom_id res chain seq x y z
N GLU A 1 -0.01 -4.34 -3.22
CA GLU A 1 0.40 -4.44 -4.64
C GLU A 1 0.22 -3.10 -5.33
N GLU A 2 1.17 -2.69 -6.14
CA GLU A 2 1.14 -1.38 -6.75
C GLU A 2 1.87 -1.37 -8.09
N SER A 3 1.21 -0.97 -9.17
CA SER A 3 1.77 -0.95 -10.51
C SER A 3 2.28 0.41 -10.97
N HIS A 4 1.98 1.50 -10.25
CA HIS A 4 2.25 2.85 -10.78
C HIS A 4 2.90 3.82 -9.79
N SER A 5 2.73 3.69 -8.52
CA SER A 5 3.07 4.66 -7.48
C SER A 5 4.57 4.86 -7.24
N GLY A 6 5.26 5.36 -8.22
CA GLY A 6 6.70 5.66 -8.11
C GLY A 6 7.63 4.45 -8.31
N SER A 7 7.10 3.23 -8.45
CA SER A 7 7.91 2.02 -8.68
C SER A 7 8.74 2.09 -9.98
N HIS A 8 8.29 2.88 -10.95
CA HIS A 8 8.98 3.14 -12.22
C HIS A 8 10.14 4.14 -12.11
N ALA A 9 10.27 4.84 -11.00
CA ALA A 9 11.31 5.84 -10.84
C ALA A 9 12.70 5.19 -10.69
N SER A 10 13.72 5.74 -11.32
CA SER A 10 15.07 5.16 -11.34
C SER A 10 15.68 4.99 -9.95
N HIS A 11 15.35 5.87 -9.00
CA HIS A 11 15.81 5.75 -7.61
C HIS A 11 15.18 4.56 -6.88
N ALA A 12 13.93 4.22 -7.23
CA ALA A 12 13.19 3.11 -6.62
C ALA A 12 13.79 1.73 -6.96
N ALA A 13 14.55 1.64 -8.06
CA ALA A 13 15.15 0.41 -8.55
C ALA A 13 16.46 0.03 -7.85
N ARG A 14 17.04 0.92 -7.02
CA ARG A 14 18.39 0.74 -6.49
C ARG A 14 18.46 0.87 -4.98
N TRP A 15 19.05 -0.15 -4.35
CA TRP A 15 19.24 -0.22 -2.89
C TRP A 15 19.90 1.04 -2.32
N GLY A 16 20.99 1.48 -2.92
CA GLY A 16 21.72 2.66 -2.45
C GLY A 16 20.95 3.98 -2.49
N MET A 17 19.78 4.00 -3.16
CA MET A 17 18.93 5.20 -3.29
C MET A 17 17.63 5.08 -2.52
N SER A 18 17.05 3.88 -2.43
CA SER A 18 15.74 3.63 -1.81
C SER A 18 15.82 2.87 -0.48
N GLY A 19 16.95 2.22 -0.20
CA GLY A 19 17.11 1.39 1.01
C GLY A 19 16.37 0.06 0.97
N GLY A 20 15.73 -0.28 -0.15
CA GLY A 20 14.97 -1.52 -0.38
C GLY A 20 13.96 -1.37 -1.49
N GLY A 21 13.28 -2.45 -1.82
CA GLY A 21 12.31 -2.53 -2.91
C GLY A 21 10.85 -2.49 -2.44
N ALA A 22 10.06 -3.44 -2.92
CA ALA A 22 8.63 -3.52 -2.68
C ALA A 22 8.27 -3.59 -1.20
N LEU A 23 9.06 -4.27 -0.37
CA LEU A 23 8.78 -4.38 1.06
C LEU A 23 8.83 -3.02 1.77
N ILE A 24 9.84 -2.22 1.51
CA ILE A 24 9.98 -0.88 2.11
C ILE A 24 8.97 0.10 1.53
N ARG A 25 8.81 0.13 0.20
CA ARG A 25 7.96 1.12 -0.47
C ARG A 25 6.47 0.83 -0.33
N GLN A 26 6.07 -0.43 -0.57
CA GLN A 26 4.66 -0.85 -0.58
C GLN A 26 4.28 -1.53 0.72
N GLY A 27 5.15 -2.37 1.25
CA GLY A 27 4.90 -3.17 2.44
C GLY A 27 4.77 -2.34 3.72
N CYS A 28 5.34 -1.15 3.77
CA CYS A 28 5.19 -0.24 4.91
C CYS A 28 3.72 0.12 5.19
N HIS A 29 2.88 0.26 4.16
CA HIS A 29 1.47 0.61 4.32
C HIS A 29 0.66 -0.50 5.00
N PRO A 30 0.62 -1.75 4.49
CA PRO A 30 -0.08 -2.83 5.17
C PRO A 30 0.57 -3.21 6.51
N LEU A 31 1.90 -3.08 6.65
CA LEU A 31 2.57 -3.27 7.93
C LEU A 31 2.07 -2.29 8.98
N SER A 32 2.05 -1.00 8.66
CA SER A 32 1.55 0.05 9.55
C SER A 32 0.08 -0.18 9.93
N ALA A 33 -0.75 -0.61 8.96
CA ALA A 33 -2.15 -0.94 9.24
C ALA A 33 -2.29 -2.11 10.24
N VAL A 34 -1.51 -3.17 10.06
CA VAL A 34 -1.49 -4.30 11.00
C VAL A 34 -1.07 -3.86 12.39
N LEU A 35 0.03 -3.13 12.51
CA LEU A 35 0.54 -2.66 13.80
C LEU A 35 -0.45 -1.72 14.49
N TYR A 36 -1.06 -0.81 13.75
CA TYR A 36 -2.09 0.08 14.25
C TYR A 36 -3.30 -0.70 14.80
N LEU A 37 -3.83 -1.66 14.03
CA LEU A 37 -4.96 -2.48 14.47
C LEU A 37 -4.63 -3.30 15.72
N LYS A 38 -3.40 -3.84 15.82
CA LYS A 38 -2.94 -4.53 17.02
C LYS A 38 -2.82 -3.60 18.23
N GLN A 39 -2.39 -2.37 18.03
CA GLN A 39 -2.37 -1.37 19.12
C GLN A 39 -3.80 -1.00 19.57
N VAL A 40 -4.74 -0.84 18.63
CA VAL A 40 -6.14 -0.56 18.96
C VAL A 40 -6.75 -1.71 19.77
N GLU A 41 -6.52 -2.94 19.34
CA GLU A 41 -6.98 -4.14 20.05
C GLU A 41 -6.38 -4.22 21.47
N ALA A 42 -5.08 -4.07 21.60
CA ALA A 42 -4.38 -4.11 22.88
C ALA A 42 -4.91 -3.05 23.87
N ARG A 43 -5.08 -1.81 23.38
CA ARG A 43 -5.66 -0.73 24.20
C ARG A 43 -7.09 -1.04 24.64
N ALA A 44 -7.91 -1.60 23.76
CA ALA A 44 -9.29 -1.96 24.08
C ALA A 44 -9.39 -3.06 25.15
N ARG A 45 -8.38 -3.93 25.22
CA ARG A 45 -8.26 -4.98 26.24
C ARG A 45 -7.51 -4.55 27.51
N GLY A 46 -6.88 -3.37 27.50
CA GLY A 46 -5.98 -2.93 28.59
C GLY A 46 -4.69 -3.74 28.66
N GLU A 47 -4.24 -4.29 27.53
CA GLU A 47 -3.08 -5.15 27.39
C GLU A 47 -1.95 -4.46 26.61
N THR A 48 -0.74 -5.00 26.74
CA THR A 48 0.39 -4.64 25.88
C THR A 48 0.72 -5.81 24.97
N VAL A 49 0.72 -5.58 23.66
CA VAL A 49 1.06 -6.59 22.66
C VAL A 49 2.31 -6.13 21.91
N SER A 50 3.28 -7.03 21.79
CA SER A 50 4.53 -6.80 21.05
C SER A 50 4.72 -7.86 19.97
N ILE A 51 5.57 -7.58 18.99
CA ILE A 51 6.02 -8.56 18.00
C ILE A 51 6.95 -9.54 18.72
N ALA A 52 6.63 -10.82 18.65
CA ALA A 52 7.43 -11.90 19.24
C ALA A 52 8.39 -12.52 18.22
N ASP A 53 7.97 -12.63 16.97
CA ASP A 53 8.76 -13.24 15.90
C ASP A 53 8.36 -12.67 14.54
N VAL A 54 9.35 -12.59 13.64
CA VAL A 54 9.15 -12.18 12.24
C VAL A 54 9.90 -13.12 11.33
N THR A 55 9.23 -13.62 10.31
CA THR A 55 9.85 -14.32 9.18
C THR A 55 9.44 -13.65 7.88
N ALA A 56 10.38 -13.54 6.94
CA ALA A 56 10.10 -12.95 5.65
C ALA A 56 10.68 -13.79 4.52
N ASP A 57 9.97 -13.81 3.40
CA ASP A 57 10.45 -14.30 2.11
C ASP A 57 10.43 -13.10 1.15
N VAL A 58 11.55 -12.85 0.51
CA VAL A 58 11.72 -11.74 -0.44
C VAL A 58 12.36 -12.26 -1.72
N GLY A 59 11.98 -11.69 -2.85
CA GLY A 59 12.48 -12.16 -4.14
C GLY A 59 12.28 -11.15 -5.27
N ASN A 60 12.80 -11.55 -6.43
CA ASN A 60 12.71 -10.80 -7.67
C ASN A 60 11.98 -11.65 -8.71
N ILE A 61 10.68 -11.41 -8.84
CA ILE A 61 9.84 -12.05 -9.85
C ILE A 61 10.22 -11.51 -11.24
N GLY A 62 10.55 -10.22 -11.33
CA GLY A 62 10.95 -9.55 -12.56
C GLY A 62 12.11 -10.22 -13.28
N ASP A 63 13.04 -10.84 -12.55
CA ASP A 63 14.16 -11.56 -13.12
C ASP A 63 13.76 -12.81 -13.94
N THR A 64 12.54 -13.29 -13.72
CA THR A 64 11.99 -14.46 -14.45
C THR A 64 11.23 -14.08 -15.71
N LEU A 65 10.97 -12.81 -15.94
CA LEU A 65 10.15 -12.31 -17.05
C LEU A 65 11.02 -11.99 -18.28
N SER A 66 10.49 -12.32 -19.46
CA SER A 66 11.05 -11.82 -20.72
C SER A 66 10.74 -10.32 -20.89
N ASN A 67 11.46 -9.66 -21.78
CA ASN A 67 11.16 -8.24 -22.11
C ASN A 67 9.75 -8.06 -22.66
N GLU A 68 9.18 -9.07 -23.31
CA GLU A 68 7.82 -9.02 -23.83
C GLU A 68 6.79 -9.12 -22.68
N ASP A 69 7.02 -10.02 -21.73
CA ASP A 69 6.16 -10.18 -20.55
C ASP A 69 6.20 -8.94 -19.67
N HIS A 70 7.36 -8.31 -19.57
CA HIS A 70 7.59 -7.11 -18.76
C HIS A 70 7.02 -5.81 -19.39
N ARG A 71 6.58 -5.87 -20.65
CA ARG A 71 6.23 -4.70 -21.48
C ARG A 71 5.27 -3.69 -20.83
N TYR A 72 4.34 -4.15 -20.02
CA TYR A 72 3.34 -3.31 -19.37
C TYR A 72 3.57 -3.10 -17.87
N ILE A 73 4.57 -3.73 -17.30
CA ILE A 73 4.94 -3.59 -15.91
C ILE A 73 5.93 -2.44 -15.79
N LEU A 74 5.59 -1.43 -15.00
CA LEU A 74 6.37 -0.19 -14.92
C LEU A 74 7.58 -0.28 -13.97
N SER A 75 7.55 -1.21 -13.03
CA SER A 75 8.65 -1.44 -12.10
C SER A 75 9.81 -2.15 -12.80
N HIS A 76 11.01 -1.64 -12.64
CA HIS A 76 12.25 -2.21 -13.20
C HIS A 76 13.31 -2.28 -12.10
N PRO A 77 13.21 -3.19 -11.14
CA PRO A 77 14.19 -3.35 -10.07
C PRO A 77 15.56 -3.74 -10.64
N VAL A 78 16.63 -3.27 -9.99
CA VAL A 78 18.01 -3.57 -10.39
C VAL A 78 18.73 -4.38 -9.31
N ASP A 79 18.64 -3.96 -8.05
CA ASP A 79 19.30 -4.57 -6.90
C ASP A 79 18.42 -4.55 -5.64
N VAL A 80 17.11 -4.44 -5.81
CA VAL A 80 16.09 -4.45 -4.76
C VAL A 80 15.04 -5.52 -5.07
N GLU A 81 14.35 -5.99 -4.04
CA GLU A 81 13.25 -6.93 -4.18
C GLU A 81 12.01 -6.26 -4.80
N ASP A 82 11.28 -7.01 -5.63
CA ASP A 82 10.00 -6.59 -6.23
C ASP A 82 8.81 -7.36 -5.67
N TRP A 83 9.08 -8.36 -4.83
CA TRP A 83 8.09 -9.19 -4.15
C TRP A 83 8.55 -9.51 -2.73
N ALA A 84 7.63 -9.46 -1.78
CA ALA A 84 7.88 -9.82 -0.40
C ALA A 84 6.64 -10.35 0.30
N MET A 85 6.82 -11.31 1.18
CA MET A 85 5.84 -11.79 2.13
C MET A 85 6.48 -11.83 3.52
N MET A 86 5.83 -11.22 4.50
CA MET A 86 6.29 -11.18 5.88
C MET A 86 5.21 -11.73 6.81
N ASN A 87 5.59 -12.66 7.67
CA ASN A 87 4.74 -13.21 8.71
C ASN A 87 5.22 -12.71 10.07
N MET A 88 4.30 -12.23 10.89
CA MET A 88 4.55 -11.80 12.25
C MET A 88 3.75 -12.64 13.25
N SER A 89 4.37 -13.00 14.34
CA SER A 89 3.70 -13.56 15.51
C SER A 89 3.75 -12.53 16.63
N PHE A 90 2.63 -12.33 17.32
CA PHE A 90 2.52 -11.41 18.43
C PHE A 90 2.57 -12.13 19.76
N SER A 91 2.92 -11.40 20.82
CA SER A 91 3.06 -11.94 22.20
C SER A 91 1.77 -12.52 22.78
N ASP A 92 0.62 -12.13 22.25
CA ASP A 92 -0.70 -12.66 22.59
C ASP A 92 -1.09 -13.93 21.80
N GLY A 93 -0.18 -14.45 20.97
CA GLY A 93 -0.39 -15.65 20.14
C GLY A 93 -1.08 -15.41 18.82
N THR A 94 -1.54 -14.20 18.53
CA THR A 94 -2.12 -13.85 17.23
C THR A 94 -1.04 -13.73 16.15
N LYS A 95 -1.45 -13.78 14.88
CA LYS A 95 -0.53 -13.77 13.74
C LYS A 95 -1.03 -12.83 12.66
N SER A 96 -0.10 -12.30 11.87
CA SER A 96 -0.43 -11.57 10.65
C SER A 96 0.51 -11.93 9.52
N THR A 97 0.03 -11.74 8.29
CA THR A 97 0.83 -11.81 7.07
C THR A 97 0.71 -10.50 6.33
N VAL A 98 1.84 -9.94 5.96
CA VAL A 98 1.94 -8.77 5.08
C VAL A 98 2.50 -9.23 3.75
N PHE A 99 1.85 -8.82 2.67
CA PHE A 99 2.29 -9.07 1.31
C PHE A 99 2.54 -7.74 0.60
N ALA A 100 3.64 -7.64 -0.13
CA ALA A 100 3.99 -6.49 -0.94
C ALA A 100 4.55 -6.94 -2.29
N GLY A 101 4.19 -6.22 -3.36
CA GLY A 101 4.72 -6.49 -4.69
C GLY A 101 4.39 -5.36 -5.66
N ASP A 102 5.29 -5.11 -6.58
CA ASP A 102 5.13 -4.08 -7.62
C ASP A 102 5.28 -4.65 -9.05
N MET A 103 5.39 -5.96 -9.18
CA MET A 103 5.39 -6.69 -10.46
C MET A 103 3.96 -7.09 -10.85
N VAL A 104 3.04 -6.12 -10.85
CA VAL A 104 1.61 -6.34 -11.07
C VAL A 104 1.05 -5.30 -12.03
N LEU A 105 -0.11 -5.60 -12.59
CA LEU A 105 -0.93 -4.69 -13.38
C LEU A 105 -2.20 -4.33 -12.60
N GLY A 106 -2.86 -3.25 -13.00
CA GLY A 106 -4.18 -2.89 -12.46
C GLY A 106 -4.18 -1.80 -11.39
N GLY A 107 -3.08 -1.06 -11.26
CA GLY A 107 -2.98 0.07 -10.33
C GLY A 107 -2.70 -0.37 -8.88
N VAL A 108 -3.22 0.38 -7.94
CA VAL A 108 -2.98 0.14 -6.51
C VAL A 108 -4.06 -0.78 -5.94
N LYS A 109 -3.63 -1.82 -5.22
CA LYS A 109 -4.48 -2.71 -4.44
C LYS A 109 -3.94 -2.76 -3.01
N ASN A 110 -4.64 -2.13 -2.09
CA ASN A 110 -4.26 -2.08 -0.69
C ASN A 110 -5.42 -2.58 0.18
N LEU A 111 -5.34 -3.84 0.59
CA LEU A 111 -6.40 -4.55 1.31
C LEU A 111 -5.93 -4.95 2.70
N VAL A 112 -6.83 -4.88 3.65
CA VAL A 112 -6.67 -5.44 4.99
C VAL A 112 -7.82 -6.40 5.27
N GLU A 113 -7.49 -7.61 5.66
CA GLU A 113 -8.45 -8.61 6.13
C GLU A 113 -8.14 -8.95 7.58
N THR A 114 -9.15 -8.91 8.43
CA THR A 114 -9.01 -9.24 9.86
C THR A 114 -10.02 -10.30 10.26
N TYR A 115 -9.53 -11.35 10.87
CA TYR A 115 -10.31 -12.49 11.34
C TYR A 115 -10.25 -12.53 12.86
N THR A 116 -11.40 -12.42 13.50
CA THR A 116 -11.54 -12.43 14.95
C THR A 116 -12.55 -13.49 15.40
N THR A 117 -12.61 -13.77 16.68
CA THR A 117 -13.62 -14.69 17.24
C THR A 117 -15.05 -14.15 17.14
N GLY A 118 -15.20 -12.84 16.93
CA GLY A 118 -16.52 -12.17 16.84
C GLY A 118 -16.91 -11.74 15.42
N GLY A 119 -16.01 -11.86 14.43
CA GLY A 119 -16.32 -11.43 13.06
C GLY A 119 -15.13 -11.36 12.13
N VAL A 120 -15.42 -10.99 10.89
CA VAL A 120 -14.45 -10.77 9.82
C VAL A 120 -14.59 -9.34 9.31
N LEU A 121 -13.48 -8.67 9.11
CA LEU A 121 -13.41 -7.36 8.48
C LEU A 121 -12.60 -7.46 7.20
N ASN A 122 -13.16 -6.97 6.10
CA ASN A 122 -12.46 -6.76 4.83
C ASN A 122 -12.50 -5.28 4.49
N ALA A 123 -11.36 -4.63 4.45
CA ALA A 123 -11.24 -3.23 4.14
C ALA A 123 -10.39 -3.02 2.88
N ASN A 124 -10.90 -2.25 1.93
CA ASN A 124 -10.14 -1.72 0.82
C ASN A 124 -9.67 -0.30 1.20
N MET A 125 -8.38 -0.16 1.50
CA MET A 125 -7.80 1.12 1.94
C MET A 125 -7.52 2.09 0.79
N CYS A 126 -7.58 1.61 -0.45
CA CYS A 126 -7.47 2.43 -1.66
C CYS A 126 -8.67 2.16 -2.57
N PRO A 127 -9.89 2.57 -2.17
CA PRO A 127 -11.07 2.28 -2.96
C PRO A 127 -11.02 3.07 -4.28
N ASN A 128 -10.94 2.34 -5.39
CA ASN A 128 -11.05 2.91 -6.73
C ASN A 128 -12.49 2.87 -7.26
N THR A 129 -13.47 2.58 -6.40
CA THR A 129 -14.85 2.27 -6.78
C THR A 129 -15.87 3.30 -6.32
N GLY A 130 -15.43 4.52 -5.97
CA GLY A 130 -16.33 5.60 -5.56
C GLY A 130 -17.29 6.03 -6.66
N MET A 131 -16.85 6.00 -7.91
CA MET A 131 -17.66 6.22 -9.11
C MET A 131 -17.13 5.37 -10.25
N VAL A 132 -18.01 4.78 -11.04
CA VAL A 132 -17.65 4.03 -12.25
C VAL A 132 -18.19 4.77 -13.46
N THR A 133 -17.32 5.07 -14.42
CA THR A 133 -17.70 5.75 -15.67
C THR A 133 -17.22 4.98 -16.88
N TYR A 134 -17.89 5.14 -18.00
CA TYR A 134 -17.41 4.69 -19.30
C TYR A 134 -17.28 5.90 -20.23
N LEU A 135 -16.08 6.19 -20.64
CA LEU A 135 -15.74 7.35 -21.46
C LEU A 135 -15.00 6.90 -22.72
N THR A 136 -15.23 7.59 -23.83
CA THR A 136 -14.75 7.17 -25.15
C THR A 136 -13.70 8.10 -25.76
N ASP A 137 -13.58 9.32 -25.26
CA ASP A 137 -12.80 10.39 -25.89
C ASP A 137 -11.72 10.92 -24.94
N GLU A 138 -10.48 10.50 -25.14
CA GLU A 138 -9.36 10.90 -24.30
C GLU A 138 -8.95 12.36 -24.50
N GLU A 139 -9.12 12.91 -25.70
CA GLU A 139 -8.77 14.30 -26.01
C GLU A 139 -9.63 15.28 -25.19
N LYS A 140 -10.94 15.00 -25.11
CA LYS A 140 -11.86 15.78 -24.26
C LYS A 140 -11.63 15.64 -22.77
N LEU A 141 -10.92 14.60 -22.37
CA LEU A 141 -10.60 14.32 -20.96
C LEU A 141 -9.20 14.79 -20.57
N SER A 142 -8.46 15.43 -21.49
CA SER A 142 -7.07 15.84 -21.25
C SER A 142 -6.90 16.69 -19.99
N GLU A 143 -7.85 17.60 -19.74
CA GLU A 143 -7.83 18.53 -18.60
C GLU A 143 -8.64 18.02 -17.39
N VAL A 144 -9.26 16.84 -17.50
CA VAL A 144 -10.04 16.26 -16.40
C VAL A 144 -9.13 15.43 -15.51
N TYR A 145 -9.03 15.79 -14.23
CA TYR A 145 -8.41 14.96 -13.24
C TYR A 145 -9.38 13.84 -12.82
N ILE A 146 -8.93 12.59 -12.91
CA ILE A 146 -9.67 11.42 -12.46
C ILE A 146 -9.03 10.87 -11.18
N THR A 147 -7.74 10.53 -11.26
CA THR A 147 -6.87 10.13 -10.15
C THR A 147 -5.44 10.03 -10.67
N GLU A 148 -4.44 10.20 -9.82
CA GLU A 148 -3.02 10.05 -10.22
C GLU A 148 -2.65 8.62 -10.64
N LYS A 149 -3.44 7.63 -10.26
CA LYS A 149 -3.14 6.20 -10.39
C LYS A 149 -3.76 5.52 -11.62
N VAL A 150 -4.14 6.27 -12.65
CA VAL A 150 -4.69 5.71 -13.89
C VAL A 150 -3.79 6.00 -15.09
N ASP A 151 -3.56 4.98 -15.92
CA ASP A 151 -2.75 5.09 -17.13
C ASP A 151 -3.52 5.71 -18.31
N ARG A 152 -4.83 5.49 -18.36
CA ARG A 152 -5.71 5.98 -19.44
C ARG A 152 -7.01 6.50 -18.85
N LYS A 153 -7.54 7.56 -19.45
CA LYS A 153 -8.80 8.21 -19.05
C LYS A 153 -10.02 7.67 -19.79
N THR A 154 -9.83 6.77 -20.75
CA THR A 154 -10.90 6.20 -21.59
C THR A 154 -11.24 4.77 -21.18
N GLY A 155 -12.39 4.30 -21.66
CA GLY A 155 -12.97 3.00 -21.28
C GLY A 155 -13.65 3.05 -19.92
N TRP A 156 -13.77 1.92 -19.27
CA TRP A 156 -14.25 1.84 -17.89
C TRP A 156 -13.24 2.46 -16.93
N GLN A 157 -13.69 3.49 -16.22
CA GLN A 157 -12.89 4.18 -15.21
C GLN A 157 -13.54 4.07 -13.84
N TYR A 158 -12.70 3.84 -12.83
CA TYR A 158 -13.06 3.85 -11.43
C TYR A 158 -12.56 5.17 -10.83
N VAL A 159 -13.45 6.14 -10.71
CA VAL A 159 -13.07 7.48 -10.26
C VAL A 159 -13.02 7.54 -8.75
N CYS A 160 -11.89 7.98 -8.22
CA CYS A 160 -11.74 8.29 -6.81
C CYS A 160 -12.02 9.77 -6.59
N LEU A 161 -13.22 10.09 -6.11
CA LEU A 161 -13.58 11.45 -5.75
C LEU A 161 -12.86 11.83 -4.45
N GLU A 162 -12.31 13.06 -4.41
CA GLU A 162 -11.58 13.56 -3.24
C GLU A 162 -10.48 12.59 -2.79
N GLU A 163 -9.56 12.29 -3.71
CA GLU A 163 -8.49 11.32 -3.50
C GLU A 163 -7.67 11.60 -2.26
N GLU A 164 -7.33 12.87 -2.01
CA GLU A 164 -6.53 13.28 -0.86
C GLU A 164 -7.23 12.94 0.47
N TRP A 165 -8.54 13.10 0.51
CA TRP A 165 -9.33 12.79 1.70
C TRP A 165 -9.50 11.28 1.90
N THR A 166 -9.87 10.56 0.84
CA THR A 166 -10.12 9.11 0.92
C THR A 166 -8.86 8.31 1.17
N ARG A 167 -7.69 8.83 0.77
CA ARG A 167 -6.38 8.22 1.03
C ARG A 167 -5.74 8.66 2.35
N GLY A 168 -6.38 9.58 3.07
CA GLY A 168 -5.94 9.99 4.39
C GLY A 168 -4.86 11.07 4.43
N TYR A 169 -4.48 11.68 3.30
CA TYR A 169 -3.41 12.71 3.27
C TYR A 169 -3.74 13.92 4.15
N THR A 170 -4.98 14.39 4.09
CA THR A 170 -5.45 15.52 4.93
C THR A 170 -5.39 15.15 6.40
N GLN A 171 -5.82 13.95 6.76
CA GLN A 171 -5.81 13.45 8.13
C GLN A 171 -4.39 13.24 8.66
N GLU A 172 -3.47 12.75 7.81
CA GLU A 172 -2.06 12.58 8.16
C GLU A 172 -1.41 13.92 8.53
N ILE A 173 -1.58 14.94 7.68
CA ILE A 173 -1.06 16.29 7.95
C ILE A 173 -1.70 16.90 9.19
N GLN A 174 -3.01 16.77 9.35
CA GLN A 174 -3.71 17.23 10.56
C GLN A 174 -3.13 16.59 11.82
N GLN A 175 -3.01 15.27 11.83
CA GLN A 175 -2.46 14.53 12.96
C GLN A 175 -1.01 14.94 13.27
N PHE A 176 -0.19 15.11 12.24
CA PHE A 176 1.18 15.60 12.41
C PHE A 176 1.19 16.98 13.10
N MET A 177 0.37 17.90 12.64
CA MET A 177 0.28 19.23 13.22
C MET A 177 -0.23 19.21 14.67
N GLU A 178 -1.19 18.36 14.98
CA GLU A 178 -1.69 18.16 16.34
C GLU A 178 -0.60 17.57 17.26
N CYS A 179 0.14 16.58 16.81
CA CYS A 179 1.27 16.01 17.57
C CYS A 179 2.33 17.05 17.87
N VAL A 180 2.71 17.88 16.87
CA VAL A 180 3.67 18.98 17.07
C VAL A 180 3.12 20.04 18.04
N GLY A 181 1.88 20.46 17.85
CA GLY A 181 1.27 21.54 18.64
C GLY A 181 0.97 21.17 20.09
N LEU A 182 0.63 19.91 20.35
CA LEU A 182 0.25 19.40 21.67
C LEU A 182 1.34 18.59 22.35
N GLY A 183 2.46 18.33 21.67
CA GLY A 183 3.55 17.49 22.19
C GLY A 183 3.17 16.02 22.34
N HIS A 184 2.28 15.53 21.49
CA HIS A 184 1.86 14.12 21.49
C HIS A 184 2.81 13.27 20.64
N THR A 185 3.01 12.01 21.05
CA THR A 185 3.70 11.01 20.23
C THR A 185 2.80 10.56 19.10
N PRO A 186 3.27 10.53 17.84
CA PRO A 186 2.49 10.00 16.73
C PRO A 186 2.13 8.53 16.94
N PRO A 187 0.98 8.05 16.42
CA PRO A 187 0.62 6.63 16.52
C PRO A 187 1.47 5.72 15.62
N SER A 188 2.20 6.29 14.67
CA SER A 188 3.12 5.58 13.76
C SER A 188 4.58 5.93 14.07
N ASP A 189 4.96 5.80 15.32
CA ASP A 189 6.31 6.00 15.85
C ASP A 189 7.21 4.78 15.60
#